data_9049a4e20ab4dc778bbe29dcabeddf27
#
_entry.id   9049a4e20ab4dc778bbe29dcabeddf27
#
_cell.length_a   1.000
_cell.length_b   1.000
_cell.length_c   1.000
_cell.angle_alpha   90.00
_cell.angle_beta   90.00
_cell.angle_gamma   90.00
#
_symmetry.space_group_name_H-M   'P 1'
#
loop_
_entity.id
_entity.type
_entity.pdbx_description
1 polymer ?
#
loop_
_entity_poly.entity_id
_entity_poly.type
_entity_poly.pdbx_seq_one_letter_code
_entity_poly.pdbx_strand_id
1 'polypeptide(L)'
;MSDDTEAKSPALPGQRSMWWPKWDSYIAWAPLEMGYRALWGCAQSLEPQERTWVRRQPTIFQRGALVERILLHALCDEARADGRITSKRGIAQVGDGAPMASAMLTVPGWHAAASYCQALVCVAISDKRVGVDCDVLAAAERIALLPSIFTVAERMHLNEHPGDVVNLWTAKESLLKLKRARIDIDPADPAYDVINPRGARIISWNPTPRTVASLSVEDGVDEAPIPLVLPGA
;
A
#
# COMPACT_ATOMS: atom_id res chain seq x y z
N MET A 1 -31.00 15.30 20.94
CA MET A 1 -29.82 15.54 20.08
C MET A 1 -28.67 14.83 20.77
N SER A 2 -28.43 13.61 20.40
CA SER A 2 -27.24 12.83 20.85
C SER A 2 -26.06 13.33 20.10
N ASP A 3 -25.11 13.87 20.84
CA ASP A 3 -23.78 14.32 20.33
C ASP A 3 -22.97 13.06 20.07
N ASP A 4 -23.22 12.42 18.92
CA ASP A 4 -22.42 11.31 18.42
C ASP A 4 -21.12 11.88 17.80
N THR A 5 -20.26 12.43 18.66
CA THR A 5 -18.86 12.64 18.32
C THR A 5 -18.22 11.25 18.14
N GLU A 6 -18.27 10.73 16.91
CA GLU A 6 -17.51 9.53 16.53
C GLU A 6 -16.05 9.74 16.94
N ALA A 7 -15.60 8.95 17.91
CA ALA A 7 -14.20 8.97 18.34
C ALA A 7 -13.31 8.58 17.16
N LYS A 8 -12.47 9.51 16.71
CA LYS A 8 -11.47 9.23 15.67
C LYS A 8 -10.60 8.04 16.10
N SER A 9 -10.27 7.19 15.13
CA SER A 9 -9.32 6.09 15.36
C SER A 9 -8.02 6.63 15.96
N PRO A 10 -7.48 6.01 17.02
CA PRO A 10 -6.26 6.50 17.66
C PRO A 10 -5.09 6.43 16.68
N ALA A 11 -4.37 7.54 16.53
CA ALA A 11 -3.19 7.59 15.68
C ALA A 11 -2.06 6.73 16.25
N LEU A 12 -1.39 5.98 15.36
CA LEU A 12 -0.20 5.23 15.74
C LEU A 12 1.02 6.16 15.91
N PRO A 13 1.92 5.91 16.86
CA PRO A 13 3.17 6.65 16.97
C PRO A 13 3.95 6.59 15.64
N GLY A 14 4.37 7.76 15.14
CA GLY A 14 5.07 7.86 13.85
C GLY A 14 4.20 7.62 12.61
N GLN A 15 2.89 7.46 12.77
CA GLN A 15 1.95 7.43 11.66
C GLN A 15 2.02 8.75 10.88
N ARG A 16 1.99 8.62 9.57
CA ARG A 16 1.80 9.73 8.63
C ARG A 16 0.73 9.35 7.64
N SER A 17 -0.03 10.33 7.20
CA SER A 17 -0.99 10.18 6.12
C SER A 17 -0.85 11.33 5.13
N MET A 18 -1.29 11.11 3.92
CA MET A 18 -1.25 12.08 2.85
C MET A 18 -2.42 11.84 1.91
N TRP A 19 -3.12 12.92 1.58
CA TRP A 19 -4.05 12.96 0.48
C TRP A 19 -3.34 13.36 -0.81
N TRP A 20 -3.57 12.63 -1.88
CA TRP A 20 -3.03 12.93 -3.20
C TRP A 20 -4.14 13.37 -4.16
N PRO A 21 -4.41 14.70 -4.28
CA PRO A 21 -5.56 15.23 -5.02
C PRO A 21 -5.58 14.81 -6.49
N LYS A 22 -4.40 14.76 -7.13
CA LYS A 22 -4.29 14.35 -8.53
C LYS A 22 -4.78 12.93 -8.82
N TRP A 23 -4.79 12.08 -7.81
CA TRP A 23 -5.02 10.64 -7.98
C TRP A 23 -6.20 10.11 -7.17
N ASP A 24 -6.93 11.02 -6.52
CA ASP A 24 -8.06 10.68 -5.65
C ASP A 24 -7.73 9.54 -4.67
N SER A 25 -6.53 9.61 -4.06
CA SER A 25 -5.99 8.55 -3.22
C SER A 25 -5.52 9.06 -1.88
N TYR A 26 -5.84 8.33 -0.82
CA TYR A 26 -5.31 8.51 0.52
C TYR A 26 -4.26 7.44 0.80
N ILE A 27 -3.14 7.84 1.39
CA ILE A 27 -2.05 6.94 1.75
C ILE A 27 -1.68 7.18 3.20
N ALA A 28 -1.48 6.13 3.96
CA ALA A 28 -0.89 6.20 5.28
C ALA A 28 0.23 5.18 5.43
N TRP A 29 1.18 5.51 6.29
CA TRP A 29 2.23 4.58 6.68
C TRP A 29 2.62 4.75 8.14
N ALA A 30 3.12 3.69 8.74
CA ALA A 30 3.62 3.68 10.11
C ALA A 30 4.78 2.70 10.26
N PRO A 31 5.76 3.02 11.13
CA PRO A 31 6.87 2.11 11.43
C PRO A 31 6.37 0.86 12.18
N LEU A 32 7.00 -0.29 11.92
CA LEU A 32 6.73 -1.54 12.64
C LEU A 32 7.45 -1.69 13.98
N GLU A 33 8.37 -0.78 14.31
CA GLU A 33 9.20 -0.88 15.52
C GLU A 33 8.46 -0.57 16.82
N MET A 34 7.16 -0.23 16.75
CA MET A 34 6.34 0.08 17.93
C MET A 34 6.19 -1.11 18.86
N GLY A 35 6.21 -0.86 20.17
CA GLY A 35 6.00 -1.88 21.16
C GLY A 35 4.63 -2.56 21.05
N TYR A 36 4.60 -3.89 21.17
CA TYR A 36 3.37 -4.70 20.98
C TYR A 36 2.21 -4.25 21.89
N ARG A 37 2.48 -3.82 23.14
CA ARG A 37 1.44 -3.31 24.05
C ARG A 37 0.79 -2.03 23.55
N ALA A 38 1.58 -1.10 22.99
CA ALA A 38 1.07 0.16 22.44
C ALA A 38 0.16 -0.12 21.25
N LEU A 39 0.57 -1.04 20.36
CA LEU A 39 -0.25 -1.47 19.23
C LEU A 39 -1.58 -2.08 19.65
N TRP A 40 -1.60 -2.96 20.65
CA TRP A 40 -2.85 -3.54 21.14
C TRP A 40 -3.71 -2.54 21.90
N GLY A 41 -3.16 -1.49 22.47
CA GLY A 41 -3.93 -0.34 22.97
C GLY A 41 -4.73 0.34 21.86
N CYS A 42 -4.10 0.57 20.70
CA CYS A 42 -4.77 1.12 19.52
C CYS A 42 -5.80 0.14 18.91
N ALA A 43 -5.59 -1.16 19.06
CA ALA A 43 -6.49 -2.19 18.54
C ALA A 43 -7.89 -2.21 19.18
N GLN A 44 -8.09 -1.45 20.26
CA GLN A 44 -9.43 -1.33 20.88
C GLN A 44 -10.45 -0.65 19.95
N SER A 45 -9.97 0.18 19.01
CA SER A 45 -10.83 0.80 17.99
C SER A 45 -11.26 -0.16 16.87
N LEU A 46 -10.60 -1.32 16.74
CA LEU A 46 -10.95 -2.33 15.73
C LEU A 46 -12.17 -3.13 16.15
N GLU A 47 -12.97 -3.53 15.17
CA GLU A 47 -14.07 -4.46 15.39
C GLU A 47 -13.60 -5.81 15.96
N PRO A 48 -14.42 -6.48 16.78
CA PRO A 48 -14.04 -7.79 17.36
C PRO A 48 -13.61 -8.84 16.33
N GLN A 49 -14.23 -8.82 15.15
CA GLN A 49 -13.92 -9.72 14.04
C GLN A 49 -12.55 -9.45 13.46
N GLU A 50 -12.15 -8.18 13.30
CA GLU A 50 -10.83 -7.79 12.83
C GLU A 50 -9.74 -8.20 13.82
N ARG A 51 -9.95 -7.96 15.12
CA ARG A 51 -9.04 -8.43 16.17
C ARG A 51 -8.87 -9.94 16.14
N THR A 52 -9.95 -10.67 15.89
CA THR A 52 -9.91 -12.14 15.76
C THR A 52 -9.13 -12.54 14.52
N TRP A 53 -9.34 -11.88 13.39
CA TRP A 53 -8.58 -12.13 12.17
C TRP A 53 -7.08 -11.89 12.36
N VAL A 54 -6.69 -10.76 12.96
CA VAL A 54 -5.28 -10.47 13.27
C VAL A 54 -4.66 -11.57 14.13
N ARG A 55 -5.35 -12.03 15.17
CA ARG A 55 -4.85 -13.11 16.07
C ARG A 55 -4.68 -14.46 15.36
N ARG A 56 -5.41 -14.71 14.28
CA ARG A 56 -5.29 -15.94 13.46
C ARG A 56 -4.11 -15.89 12.49
N GLN A 57 -3.52 -14.71 12.24
CA GLN A 57 -2.35 -14.62 11.39
C GLN A 57 -1.14 -15.30 12.06
N PRO A 58 -0.19 -15.86 11.28
CA PRO A 58 1.08 -16.30 11.83
C PRO A 58 1.74 -15.19 12.63
N THR A 59 2.37 -15.53 13.75
CA THR A 59 2.90 -14.56 14.74
C THR A 59 3.78 -13.49 14.10
N ILE A 60 4.59 -13.87 13.09
CA ILE A 60 5.46 -12.94 12.36
C ILE A 60 4.68 -11.88 11.59
N PHE A 61 3.45 -12.16 11.18
CA PHE A 61 2.60 -11.25 10.41
C PHE A 61 1.58 -10.48 11.26
N GLN A 62 1.33 -10.89 12.51
CA GLN A 62 0.29 -10.27 13.35
C GLN A 62 0.50 -8.78 13.56
N ARG A 63 1.76 -8.35 13.72
CA ARG A 63 2.08 -6.93 13.92
C ARG A 63 1.75 -6.12 12.66
N GLY A 64 2.19 -6.58 11.49
CA GLY A 64 1.88 -5.95 10.20
C GLY A 64 0.38 -5.86 9.97
N ALA A 65 -0.33 -6.97 10.15
CA ALA A 65 -1.78 -7.04 10.00
C ALA A 65 -2.53 -6.09 10.95
N LEU A 66 -2.05 -5.93 12.19
CA LEU A 66 -2.64 -5.01 13.16
C LEU A 66 -2.46 -3.56 12.74
N VAL A 67 -1.24 -3.19 12.35
CA VAL A 67 -0.92 -1.83 11.88
C VAL A 67 -1.71 -1.52 10.60
N GLU A 68 -1.77 -2.44 9.65
CA GLU A 68 -2.58 -2.33 8.43
C GLU A 68 -4.02 -1.95 8.73
N ARG A 69 -4.67 -2.67 9.67
CA ARG A 69 -6.06 -2.41 10.02
C ARG A 69 -6.26 -1.03 10.64
N ILE A 70 -5.39 -0.62 11.56
CA ILE A 70 -5.46 0.68 12.20
C ILE A 70 -5.28 1.81 11.16
N LEU A 71 -4.29 1.67 10.25
CA LEU A 71 -4.07 2.63 9.18
C LEU A 71 -5.27 2.72 8.22
N LEU A 72 -5.87 1.58 7.88
CA LEU A 72 -7.04 1.53 7.01
C LEU A 72 -8.23 2.27 7.63
N HIS A 73 -8.50 2.08 8.92
CA HIS A 73 -9.53 2.85 9.65
C HIS A 73 -9.23 4.34 9.61
N ALA A 74 -7.99 4.74 9.92
CA ALA A 74 -7.58 6.14 9.90
C ALA A 74 -7.81 6.79 8.54
N LEU A 75 -7.45 6.12 7.43
CA LEU A 75 -7.69 6.63 6.08
C LEU A 75 -9.18 6.74 5.74
N CYS A 76 -9.99 5.77 6.15
CA CYS A 76 -11.43 5.85 5.98
C CYS A 76 -12.04 7.02 6.76
N ASP A 77 -11.54 7.29 7.97
CA ASP A 77 -12.01 8.41 8.79
C ASP A 77 -11.60 9.76 8.15
N GLU A 78 -10.38 9.86 7.60
CA GLU A 78 -9.96 11.04 6.83
C GLU A 78 -10.84 11.25 5.59
N ALA A 79 -11.07 10.21 4.80
CA ALA A 79 -11.91 10.30 3.60
C ALA A 79 -13.38 10.64 3.93
N ARG A 80 -13.88 10.23 5.09
CA ARG A 80 -15.21 10.65 5.60
C ARG A 80 -15.21 12.11 6.02
N ALA A 81 -14.19 12.55 6.74
CA ALA A 81 -14.06 13.94 7.15
C ALA A 81 -14.02 14.90 5.94
N ASP A 82 -13.46 14.44 4.83
CA ASP A 82 -13.41 15.18 3.56
C ASP A 82 -14.73 15.01 2.74
N GLY A 83 -15.73 14.30 3.26
CA GLY A 83 -17.02 14.07 2.58
C GLY A 83 -16.95 13.13 1.38
N ARG A 84 -15.81 12.44 1.17
CA ARG A 84 -15.59 11.53 0.05
C ARG A 84 -16.23 10.16 0.27
N ILE A 85 -16.24 9.67 1.49
CA ILE A 85 -16.94 8.46 1.91
C ILE A 85 -18.15 8.87 2.74
N THR A 86 -19.34 8.54 2.26
CA THR A 86 -20.61 8.84 2.95
C THR A 86 -21.13 7.67 3.79
N SER A 87 -20.61 6.47 3.57
CA SER A 87 -21.00 5.26 4.29
C SER A 87 -20.39 5.20 5.68
N LYS A 88 -21.20 4.90 6.70
CA LYS A 88 -20.73 4.67 8.08
C LYS A 88 -20.01 3.32 8.26
N ARG A 89 -20.19 2.36 7.35
CA ARG A 89 -19.57 1.03 7.39
C ARG A 89 -18.57 0.91 6.25
N GLY A 90 -17.35 0.54 6.55
CA GLY A 90 -16.35 0.65 5.52
C GLY A 90 -15.16 -0.28 5.52
N ILE A 91 -15.03 -1.20 6.48
CA ILE A 91 -13.89 -2.12 6.44
C ILE A 91 -14.39 -3.53 6.41
N ALA A 92 -14.03 -4.22 5.33
CA ALA A 92 -14.51 -5.54 5.05
C ALA A 92 -13.78 -6.62 5.84
N GLN A 93 -14.51 -7.68 6.01
CA GLN A 93 -13.95 -8.98 6.31
C GLN A 93 -12.98 -9.39 5.21
N VAL A 94 -11.81 -9.82 5.60
CA VAL A 94 -10.94 -10.57 4.72
C VAL A 94 -11.56 -11.95 4.56
N GLY A 95 -11.72 -12.41 3.32
CA GLY A 95 -12.19 -13.76 3.03
C GLY A 95 -11.32 -14.79 3.76
N ASP A 96 -11.94 -15.80 4.32
CA ASP A 96 -11.26 -16.91 4.96
C ASP A 96 -10.28 -17.55 3.96
N GLY A 97 -8.99 -17.53 4.25
CA GLY A 97 -8.01 -18.39 3.61
C GLY A 97 -6.91 -17.78 2.76
N ALA A 98 -6.84 -16.46 2.56
CA ALA A 98 -5.68 -15.87 1.89
C ALA A 98 -4.68 -15.33 2.93
N PRO A 99 -3.49 -15.93 3.10
CA PRO A 99 -2.40 -15.27 3.76
C PRO A 99 -2.07 -14.02 2.92
N MET A 100 -2.02 -12.84 3.54
CA MET A 100 -1.72 -11.57 2.89
C MET A 100 -2.79 -11.08 1.88
N ALA A 101 -4.05 -11.42 2.05
CA ALA A 101 -5.11 -10.80 1.29
C ALA A 101 -5.12 -9.32 1.59
N SER A 102 -4.86 -8.52 0.57
CA SER A 102 -5.04 -7.06 0.60
C SER A 102 -6.38 -6.74 1.25
N ALA A 103 -6.38 -5.77 2.16
CA ALA A 103 -7.59 -5.32 2.81
C ALA A 103 -8.67 -5.05 1.76
N MET A 104 -9.83 -5.66 1.93
CA MET A 104 -10.97 -5.35 1.07
C MET A 104 -11.80 -4.27 1.76
N LEU A 105 -11.99 -3.12 1.11
CA LEU A 105 -12.98 -2.16 1.54
C LEU A 105 -14.37 -2.61 1.11
N THR A 106 -15.34 -2.55 2.03
CA THR A 106 -16.76 -2.74 1.72
C THR A 106 -17.47 -1.43 1.41
N VAL A 107 -16.72 -0.36 1.23
CA VAL A 107 -17.28 0.90 0.73
C VAL A 107 -17.46 0.76 -0.78
N PRO A 108 -18.70 0.79 -1.29
CA PRO A 108 -18.93 0.67 -2.73
C PRO A 108 -18.16 1.74 -3.50
N GLY A 109 -17.47 1.34 -4.56
CA GLY A 109 -16.66 2.24 -5.39
C GLY A 109 -15.30 2.62 -4.79
N TRP A 110 -14.91 2.07 -3.63
CA TRP A 110 -13.59 2.29 -3.04
C TRP A 110 -12.76 1.02 -3.03
N HIS A 111 -11.47 1.18 -3.23
CA HIS A 111 -10.47 0.12 -3.25
C HIS A 111 -9.39 0.38 -2.21
N ALA A 112 -8.80 -0.68 -1.68
CA ALA A 112 -7.66 -0.60 -0.78
C ALA A 112 -6.53 -1.53 -1.22
N ALA A 113 -5.32 -1.13 -0.89
CA ALA A 113 -4.14 -1.96 -0.98
C ALA A 113 -3.26 -1.75 0.26
N ALA A 114 -2.54 -2.78 0.64
CA ALA A 114 -1.58 -2.73 1.73
C ALA A 114 -0.29 -3.47 1.38
N SER A 115 0.79 -3.02 1.97
CA SER A 115 2.07 -3.70 1.95
C SER A 115 2.82 -3.48 3.24
N TYR A 116 3.68 -4.43 3.60
CA TYR A 116 4.58 -4.28 4.73
C TYR A 116 5.92 -4.96 4.46
N CYS A 117 6.98 -4.29 4.86
CA CYS A 117 8.32 -4.81 4.95
C CYS A 117 8.74 -4.94 6.43
N GLN A 118 10.01 -5.24 6.70
CA GLN A 118 10.49 -5.36 8.07
C GLN A 118 10.36 -4.09 8.91
N ALA A 119 10.38 -2.90 8.27
CA ALA A 119 10.43 -1.61 8.95
C ALA A 119 9.12 -0.83 8.90
N LEU A 120 8.23 -1.10 7.94
CA LEU A 120 7.14 -0.21 7.57
C LEU A 120 5.89 -0.98 7.16
N VAL A 121 4.73 -0.40 7.42
CA VAL A 121 3.45 -0.75 6.78
C VAL A 121 2.99 0.45 5.99
N CYS A 122 2.57 0.24 4.76
CA CYS A 122 1.90 1.22 3.91
C CYS A 122 0.50 0.72 3.55
N VAL A 123 -0.47 1.61 3.60
CA VAL A 123 -1.86 1.36 3.19
C VAL A 123 -2.31 2.49 2.28
N ALA A 124 -3.04 2.16 1.24
CA ALA A 124 -3.67 3.13 0.36
C ALA A 124 -5.15 2.82 0.17
N ILE A 125 -5.99 3.84 0.04
CA ILE A 125 -7.37 3.75 -0.40
C ILE A 125 -7.65 4.73 -1.53
N SER A 126 -8.52 4.36 -2.46
CA SER A 126 -8.88 5.19 -3.62
C SER A 126 -10.26 4.81 -4.15
N ASP A 127 -10.92 5.73 -4.83
CA ASP A 127 -12.11 5.45 -5.65
C ASP A 127 -11.77 4.75 -6.98
N LYS A 128 -10.48 4.64 -7.31
CA LYS A 128 -9.94 3.85 -8.42
C LYS A 128 -9.23 2.62 -7.89
N ARG A 129 -9.00 1.62 -8.74
CA ARG A 129 -8.13 0.51 -8.35
C ARG A 129 -6.75 1.02 -7.96
N VAL A 130 -6.20 0.46 -6.91
CA VAL A 130 -4.96 0.92 -6.30
C VAL A 130 -4.09 -0.28 -5.92
N GLY A 131 -2.78 -0.12 -6.04
CA GLY A 131 -1.78 -1.04 -5.51
C GLY A 131 -0.70 -0.26 -4.78
N VAL A 132 -0.22 -0.78 -3.67
CA VAL A 132 0.87 -0.18 -2.89
C VAL A 132 1.90 -1.24 -2.55
N ASP A 133 3.16 -0.86 -2.60
CA ASP A 133 4.26 -1.70 -2.11
C ASP A 133 5.29 -0.88 -1.34
N CYS A 134 6.03 -1.54 -0.44
CA CYS A 134 7.14 -0.93 0.29
C CYS A 134 8.23 -1.95 0.60
N ASP A 135 9.49 -1.52 0.54
CA ASP A 135 10.62 -2.34 0.95
C ASP A 135 11.72 -1.47 1.60
N VAL A 136 12.71 -2.13 2.19
CA VAL A 136 13.89 -1.48 2.77
C VAL A 136 14.96 -1.31 1.69
N LEU A 137 15.69 -0.20 1.71
CA LEU A 137 16.81 0.02 0.76
C LEU A 137 17.87 -1.08 0.85
N ALA A 138 18.05 -1.70 2.02
CA ALA A 138 18.95 -2.83 2.21
C ALA A 138 18.55 -4.10 1.40
N ALA A 139 17.36 -4.13 0.79
CA ALA A 139 16.96 -5.23 -0.09
C ALA A 139 17.63 -5.17 -1.48
N ALA A 140 18.33 -4.08 -1.83
CA ALA A 140 18.91 -3.86 -3.17
C ALA A 140 19.73 -5.04 -3.69
N GLU A 141 20.65 -5.58 -2.90
CA GLU A 141 21.49 -6.70 -3.31
C GLU A 141 20.66 -7.95 -3.62
N ARG A 142 19.68 -8.27 -2.79
CA ARG A 142 18.77 -9.41 -3.00
C ARG A 142 17.97 -9.27 -4.29
N ILE A 143 17.42 -8.07 -4.53
CA ILE A 143 16.59 -7.79 -5.71
C ILE A 143 17.45 -7.83 -6.98
N ALA A 144 18.68 -7.30 -6.95
CA ALA A 144 19.61 -7.32 -8.07
C ALA A 144 19.98 -8.75 -8.53
N LEU A 145 19.84 -9.76 -7.67
CA LEU A 145 20.02 -11.17 -8.03
C LEU A 145 18.84 -11.77 -8.81
N LEU A 146 17.77 -11.03 -9.03
CA LEU A 146 16.56 -11.47 -9.71
C LEU A 146 16.30 -10.71 -11.02
N PRO A 147 17.27 -10.70 -11.98
CA PRO A 147 17.13 -9.88 -13.20
C PRO A 147 15.94 -10.30 -14.09
N SER A 148 15.47 -11.54 -13.93
CA SER A 148 14.32 -12.06 -14.69
C SER A 148 12.98 -11.43 -14.32
N ILE A 149 12.89 -10.70 -13.21
CA ILE A 149 11.65 -10.01 -12.82
C ILE A 149 11.47 -8.66 -13.51
N PHE A 150 12.53 -8.15 -14.15
CA PHE A 150 12.51 -6.85 -14.82
C PHE A 150 12.33 -7.00 -16.32
N THR A 151 11.53 -6.11 -16.93
CA THR A 151 11.39 -6.00 -18.37
C THR A 151 12.71 -5.58 -19.03
N VAL A 152 12.77 -5.62 -20.35
CA VAL A 152 13.96 -5.15 -21.09
C VAL A 152 14.22 -3.67 -20.80
N ALA A 153 13.17 -2.83 -20.83
CA ALA A 153 13.31 -1.40 -20.58
C ALA A 153 13.78 -1.09 -19.15
N GLU A 154 13.26 -1.81 -18.17
CA GLU A 154 13.67 -1.67 -16.77
C GLU A 154 15.12 -2.11 -16.56
N ARG A 155 15.57 -3.19 -17.19
CA ARG A 155 16.98 -3.61 -17.14
C ARG A 155 17.91 -2.58 -17.79
N MET A 156 17.50 -1.97 -18.91
CA MET A 156 18.27 -0.89 -19.54
C MET A 156 18.39 0.31 -18.58
N HIS A 157 17.29 0.71 -17.94
CA HIS A 157 17.31 1.77 -16.93
C HIS A 157 18.26 1.43 -15.77
N LEU A 158 18.20 0.20 -15.23
CA LEU A 158 19.06 -0.23 -14.12
C LEU A 158 20.55 -0.30 -14.50
N ASN A 159 20.91 -0.53 -15.76
CA ASN A 159 22.29 -0.45 -16.22
C ASN A 159 22.85 0.99 -16.12
N GLU A 160 22.01 1.98 -16.35
CA GLU A 160 22.36 3.41 -16.25
C GLU A 160 22.21 3.95 -14.81
N HIS A 161 21.24 3.42 -14.07
CA HIS A 161 20.85 3.88 -12.74
C HIS A 161 20.73 2.70 -11.74
N PRO A 162 21.82 2.02 -11.38
CA PRO A 162 21.77 0.81 -10.55
C PRO A 162 21.23 1.05 -9.14
N GLY A 163 21.28 2.30 -8.65
CA GLY A 163 20.69 2.70 -7.36
C GLY A 163 19.18 2.63 -7.31
N ASP A 164 18.49 2.57 -8.45
CA ASP A 164 17.02 2.58 -8.53
C ASP A 164 16.38 1.20 -8.39
N VAL A 165 17.17 0.14 -8.13
CA VAL A 165 16.67 -1.23 -8.12
C VAL A 165 15.52 -1.45 -7.14
N VAL A 166 15.55 -0.85 -5.94
CA VAL A 166 14.47 -0.97 -4.95
C VAL A 166 13.25 -0.14 -5.36
N ASN A 167 13.48 1.04 -5.94
CA ASN A 167 12.41 1.90 -6.47
C ASN A 167 11.64 1.16 -7.57
N LEU A 168 12.34 0.59 -8.54
CA LEU A 168 11.73 -0.19 -9.63
C LEU A 168 11.02 -1.45 -9.12
N TRP A 169 11.60 -2.13 -8.14
CA TRP A 169 10.99 -3.30 -7.53
C TRP A 169 9.66 -2.95 -6.85
N THR A 170 9.65 -1.96 -5.96
CA THR A 170 8.41 -1.55 -5.27
C THR A 170 7.37 -1.00 -6.24
N ALA A 171 7.79 -0.26 -7.28
CA ALA A 171 6.91 0.18 -8.34
C ALA A 171 6.28 -1.00 -9.08
N LYS A 172 7.06 -2.02 -9.42
CA LYS A 172 6.60 -3.24 -10.09
C LYS A 172 5.60 -4.01 -9.21
N GLU A 173 5.93 -4.27 -7.96
CA GLU A 173 5.04 -4.94 -7.02
C GLU A 173 3.73 -4.17 -6.82
N SER A 174 3.78 -2.82 -6.73
CA SER A 174 2.57 -2.01 -6.64
C SER A 174 1.70 -2.12 -7.90
N LEU A 175 2.31 -2.16 -9.10
CA LEU A 175 1.59 -2.33 -10.36
C LEU A 175 0.98 -3.74 -10.48
N LEU A 176 1.70 -4.77 -10.08
CA LEU A 176 1.18 -6.14 -10.05
C LEU A 176 -0.03 -6.27 -9.11
N LYS A 177 0.04 -5.65 -7.93
CA LYS A 177 -1.08 -5.58 -6.98
C LYS A 177 -2.27 -4.82 -7.56
N LEU A 178 -2.05 -3.67 -8.20
CA LEU A 178 -3.09 -2.92 -8.91
C LEU A 178 -3.82 -3.78 -9.94
N LYS A 179 -3.05 -4.50 -10.76
CA LYS A 179 -3.59 -5.37 -11.81
C LYS A 179 -4.11 -6.71 -11.28
N ARG A 180 -4.03 -6.94 -9.97
CA ARG A 180 -4.40 -8.22 -9.33
C ARG A 180 -3.74 -9.41 -10.03
N ALA A 181 -2.47 -9.21 -10.37
CA ALA A 181 -1.67 -10.21 -11.05
C ALA A 181 -1.61 -11.50 -10.22
N ARG A 182 -1.79 -12.64 -10.87
CA ARG A 182 -1.71 -13.94 -10.21
C ARG A 182 -0.26 -14.36 -10.05
N ILE A 183 0.00 -15.34 -9.19
CA ILE A 183 1.35 -15.87 -8.89
C ILE A 183 2.03 -16.46 -10.14
N ASP A 184 1.26 -16.89 -11.14
CA ASP A 184 1.73 -17.50 -12.38
C ASP A 184 2.05 -16.48 -13.50
N ILE A 185 2.04 -15.20 -13.20
CA ILE A 185 2.38 -14.14 -14.17
C ILE A 185 3.90 -13.98 -14.27
N ASP A 186 4.37 -13.77 -15.49
CA ASP A 186 5.74 -13.33 -15.73
C ASP A 186 5.88 -11.82 -15.42
N PRO A 187 6.58 -11.42 -14.35
CA PRO A 187 6.77 -10.00 -14.04
C PRO A 187 7.55 -9.24 -15.12
N ALA A 188 8.32 -9.94 -15.95
CA ALA A 188 9.06 -9.34 -17.05
C ALA A 188 8.21 -9.10 -18.32
N ASP A 189 6.95 -9.50 -18.32
CA ASP A 189 6.01 -9.17 -19.40
C ASP A 189 5.92 -7.65 -19.57
N PRO A 190 6.06 -7.11 -20.81
CA PRO A 190 5.91 -5.68 -21.09
C PRO A 190 4.60 -5.05 -20.61
N ALA A 191 3.54 -5.85 -20.36
CA ALA A 191 2.29 -5.38 -19.77
C ALA A 191 2.46 -4.84 -18.34
N TYR A 192 3.56 -5.20 -17.67
CA TYR A 192 3.91 -4.77 -16.31
C TYR A 192 5.15 -3.87 -16.27
N ASP A 193 5.51 -3.24 -17.38
CA ASP A 193 6.60 -2.29 -17.45
C ASP A 193 6.29 -1.03 -16.62
N VAL A 194 7.17 -0.68 -15.68
CA VAL A 194 6.98 0.48 -14.81
C VAL A 194 7.65 1.75 -15.34
N ILE A 195 8.53 1.63 -16.32
CA ILE A 195 9.12 2.78 -17.02
C ILE A 195 8.08 3.39 -17.97
N ASN A 196 7.25 2.53 -18.60
CA ASN A 196 6.18 2.94 -19.51
C ASN A 196 4.86 2.27 -19.09
N PRO A 197 4.31 2.61 -17.92
CA PRO A 197 3.13 1.94 -17.39
C PRO A 197 1.90 2.22 -18.27
N ARG A 198 1.18 1.16 -18.65
CA ARG A 198 -0.06 1.26 -19.42
C ARG A 198 -1.28 1.16 -18.51
N GLY A 199 -2.16 2.18 -18.54
CA GLY A 199 -3.39 2.22 -17.76
C GLY A 199 -3.15 2.33 -16.26
N ALA A 200 -2.01 2.88 -15.86
CA ALA A 200 -1.67 3.15 -14.47
C ALA A 200 -0.75 4.37 -14.35
N ARG A 201 -0.89 5.08 -13.24
CA ARG A 201 0.07 6.08 -12.77
C ARG A 201 0.82 5.49 -11.60
N ILE A 202 2.14 5.68 -11.58
CA ILE A 202 3.02 5.15 -10.53
C ILE A 202 3.83 6.29 -9.95
N ILE A 203 3.94 6.31 -8.61
CA ILE A 203 4.85 7.20 -7.90
C ILE A 203 5.58 6.43 -6.81
N SER A 204 6.85 6.77 -6.62
CA SER A 204 7.67 6.26 -5.53
C SER A 204 8.14 7.40 -4.62
N TRP A 205 8.27 7.12 -3.33
CA TRP A 205 8.79 8.07 -2.34
C TRP A 205 9.53 7.33 -1.23
N ASN A 206 10.26 8.08 -0.41
CA ASN A 206 10.95 7.53 0.76
C ASN A 206 10.17 7.87 2.04
N PRO A 207 9.34 6.96 2.58
CA PRO A 207 8.66 7.16 3.86
C PRO A 207 9.63 7.43 5.01
N THR A 208 10.79 6.81 4.96
CA THR A 208 11.94 7.03 5.86
C THR A 208 13.24 7.04 5.04
N PRO A 209 14.37 7.49 5.60
CA PRO A 209 15.66 7.44 4.90
C PRO A 209 16.14 6.02 4.53
N ARG A 210 15.48 4.98 5.02
CA ARG A 210 15.88 3.57 4.80
C ARG A 210 14.83 2.75 4.05
N THR A 211 13.73 3.36 3.64
CA THR A 211 12.63 2.66 2.99
C THR A 211 12.16 3.36 1.73
N VAL A 212 11.68 2.58 0.80
CA VAL A 212 10.98 3.04 -0.40
C VAL A 212 9.55 2.53 -0.34
N ALA A 213 8.63 3.33 -0.82
CA ALA A 213 7.26 2.90 -1.08
C ALA A 213 6.83 3.38 -2.46
N SER A 214 5.94 2.62 -3.09
CA SER A 214 5.37 2.95 -4.40
C SER A 214 3.87 2.76 -4.37
N LEU A 215 3.17 3.68 -5.03
CA LEU A 215 1.73 3.65 -5.25
C LEU A 215 1.48 3.55 -6.75
N SER A 216 0.63 2.62 -7.14
CA SER A 216 0.06 2.54 -8.48
C SER A 216 -1.44 2.78 -8.40
N VAL A 217 -1.96 3.65 -9.25
CA VAL A 217 -3.40 3.96 -9.33
C VAL A 217 -3.85 3.75 -10.78
N GLU A 218 -5.03 3.15 -10.96
CA GLU A 218 -5.61 2.96 -12.28
C GLU A 218 -5.84 4.31 -12.97
N ASP A 219 -5.36 4.42 -14.19
CA ASP A 219 -5.60 5.59 -15.03
C ASP A 219 -6.70 5.30 -16.06
N GLY A 220 -7.48 6.34 -16.42
CA GLY A 220 -8.43 6.24 -17.53
C GLY A 220 -7.71 5.94 -18.84
N VAL A 221 -8.36 5.22 -19.72
CA VAL A 221 -7.80 4.51 -20.89
C VAL A 221 -7.07 5.40 -21.91
N ASP A 222 -7.14 6.73 -21.82
CA ASP A 222 -6.74 7.65 -22.91
C ASP A 222 -5.64 8.66 -22.56
N GLU A 223 -5.04 8.62 -21.38
CA GLU A 223 -3.94 9.54 -21.08
C GLU A 223 -2.57 8.91 -21.38
N ALA A 224 -1.68 9.69 -22.00
CA ALA A 224 -0.30 9.27 -22.21
C ALA A 224 0.35 8.82 -20.90
N PRO A 225 1.16 7.75 -20.90
CA PRO A 225 1.81 7.27 -19.69
C PRO A 225 2.59 8.39 -19.01
N ILE A 226 2.33 8.57 -17.72
CA ILE A 226 3.11 9.52 -16.91
C ILE A 226 4.35 8.76 -16.45
N PRO A 227 5.55 9.28 -16.73
CA PRO A 227 6.79 8.66 -16.31
C PRO A 227 6.82 8.41 -14.80
N LEU A 228 7.41 7.30 -14.40
CA LEU A 228 7.67 6.99 -13.01
C LEU A 228 8.46 8.14 -12.36
N VAL A 229 7.91 8.74 -11.31
CA VAL A 229 8.61 9.76 -10.53
C VAL A 229 9.42 9.06 -9.45
N LEU A 230 10.74 9.03 -9.61
CA LEU A 230 11.65 8.47 -8.63
C LEU A 230 12.08 9.53 -7.60
N PRO A 231 12.31 9.15 -6.33
CA PRO A 231 12.81 10.06 -5.31
C PRO A 231 14.20 10.59 -5.70
N GLY A 232 14.36 11.93 -5.72
CA GLY A 232 15.65 12.57 -5.94
C GLY A 232 16.00 12.86 -7.41
N ALA A 233 15.04 12.73 -8.34
CA ALA A 233 15.19 13.22 -9.71
C ALA A 233 14.92 14.73 -9.80
#